data_341458570aa23ab4fab8589df126dbf9
#
_entry.id   341458570aa23ab4fab8589df126dbf9
#
_cell.length_a   1.000
_cell.length_b   1.000
_cell.length_c   1.000
_cell.angle_alpha   90.00
_cell.angle_beta   90.00
_cell.angle_gamma   90.00
#
_symmetry.space_group_name_H-M   'P 1'
#
loop_
_entity.id
_entity.type
_entity.pdbx_description
1 polymer ?
#
loop_
_entity_poly.entity_id
_entity_poly.type
_entity_poly.pdbx_seq_one_letter_code
_entity_poly.pdbx_strand_id
1 'polypeptide(L)'
;MNEKIIVRINKLMALTSSSNKNESEKAAEMAFKLMEANNISIDDLNISNIKEELGEVGVSHIDSKSRITFWEKQLGYVIATYFDSISFIITRHHPTIYGRYVRFMGFIGHESNRITCEIMYDWLRKTIKRESRKKFSDYAQRQSFCVGVVQSLKEKYLKEKQNENKNEKGLVIYDEVKQFANNMHMKNDNAKCPALGSESFNAGKAMGSELSLNKQFGLKAIGYQQ
;
A
#
# COMPACT_ATOMS: atom_id res chain seq x y z
N MET A 1 15.96 -21.15 -8.06
CA MET A 1 14.79 -20.59 -7.36
C MET A 1 13.71 -21.65 -7.27
N ASN A 2 13.05 -21.83 -6.15
CA ASN A 2 12.15 -22.99 -5.96
C ASN A 2 10.75 -22.65 -6.52
N GLU A 3 10.47 -23.05 -7.78
CA GLU A 3 9.19 -22.78 -8.48
C GLU A 3 7.95 -23.17 -7.67
N LYS A 4 8.03 -24.25 -6.88
CA LYS A 4 6.92 -24.69 -6.02
C LYS A 4 6.57 -23.67 -4.93
N ILE A 5 7.56 -22.91 -4.44
CA ILE A 5 7.34 -21.87 -3.43
C ILE A 5 6.69 -20.64 -4.08
N ILE A 6 7.14 -20.25 -5.27
CA ILE A 6 6.55 -19.14 -6.03
C ILE A 6 5.07 -19.43 -6.33
N VAL A 7 4.77 -20.62 -6.85
CA VAL A 7 3.38 -21.04 -7.10
C VAL A 7 2.52 -20.99 -5.82
N ARG A 8 3.09 -21.39 -4.67
CA ARG A 8 2.38 -21.33 -3.39
C ARG A 8 2.14 -19.89 -2.92
N ILE A 9 3.13 -19.01 -3.07
CA ILE A 9 3.00 -17.58 -2.75
C ILE A 9 1.91 -16.95 -3.65
N ASN A 10 1.95 -17.20 -4.97
CA ASN A 10 0.95 -16.69 -5.91
C ASN A 10 -0.47 -17.16 -5.57
N LYS A 11 -0.65 -18.43 -5.16
CA LYS A 11 -1.94 -18.94 -4.69
C LYS A 11 -2.40 -18.24 -3.41
N LEU A 12 -1.51 -17.99 -2.45
CA LEU A 12 -1.83 -17.25 -1.24
C LEU A 12 -2.17 -15.80 -1.56
N MET A 13 -1.44 -15.16 -2.48
CA MET A 13 -1.72 -13.82 -2.96
C MET A 13 -3.09 -13.74 -3.64
N ALA A 14 -3.46 -14.72 -4.46
CA ALA A 14 -4.79 -14.81 -5.07
C ALA A 14 -5.91 -14.96 -4.03
N LEU A 15 -5.67 -15.67 -2.92
CA LEU A 15 -6.65 -15.80 -1.81
C LEU A 15 -6.85 -14.51 -1.03
N THR A 16 -5.94 -13.53 -1.13
CA THR A 16 -6.12 -12.23 -0.49
C THR A 16 -7.26 -11.41 -1.10
N SER A 17 -7.70 -11.75 -2.30
CA SER A 17 -8.89 -11.19 -2.95
C SER A 17 -10.20 -11.84 -2.52
N SER A 18 -10.15 -12.86 -1.63
CA SER A 18 -11.35 -13.54 -1.11
C SER A 18 -12.26 -12.56 -0.36
N SER A 19 -13.57 -12.74 -0.50
CA SER A 19 -14.59 -12.00 0.23
C SER A 19 -14.56 -12.24 1.75
N ASN A 20 -13.92 -13.33 2.17
CA ASN A 20 -13.72 -13.67 3.58
C ASN A 20 -12.50 -12.95 4.15
N LYS A 21 -12.75 -11.88 4.90
CA LYS A 21 -11.72 -11.00 5.46
C LYS A 21 -10.67 -11.71 6.33
N ASN A 22 -11.08 -12.70 7.12
CA ASN A 22 -10.17 -13.47 7.99
C ASN A 22 -9.25 -14.39 7.17
N GLU A 23 -9.77 -14.95 6.10
CA GLU A 23 -8.99 -15.76 5.17
C GLU A 23 -8.00 -14.92 4.38
N SER A 24 -8.45 -13.80 3.87
CA SER A 24 -7.63 -12.83 3.15
C SER A 24 -6.45 -12.32 3.99
N GLU A 25 -6.71 -11.95 5.26
CA GLU A 25 -5.67 -11.47 6.17
C GLU A 25 -4.64 -12.58 6.50
N LYS A 26 -5.09 -13.80 6.75
CA LYS A 26 -4.20 -14.96 6.99
C LYS A 26 -3.39 -15.33 5.74
N ALA A 27 -4.03 -15.31 4.57
CA ALA A 27 -3.36 -15.60 3.32
C ALA A 27 -2.24 -14.58 3.03
N ALA A 28 -2.51 -13.28 3.24
CA ALA A 28 -1.50 -12.23 3.11
C ALA A 28 -0.32 -12.46 4.08
N GLU A 29 -0.61 -12.70 5.36
CA GLU A 29 0.43 -12.96 6.35
C GLU A 29 1.29 -14.18 5.99
N MET A 30 0.67 -15.27 5.54
CA MET A 30 1.38 -16.47 5.11
C MET A 30 2.20 -16.25 3.84
N ALA A 31 1.69 -15.48 2.87
CA ALA A 31 2.42 -15.12 1.67
C ALA A 31 3.69 -14.35 2.02
N PHE A 32 3.58 -13.32 2.85
CA PHE A 32 4.72 -12.52 3.29
C PHE A 32 5.77 -13.34 4.06
N LYS A 33 5.33 -14.22 4.98
CA LYS A 33 6.26 -15.12 5.69
C LYS A 33 7.03 -16.03 4.74
N LEU A 34 6.36 -16.57 3.71
CA LEU A 34 7.03 -17.41 2.71
C LEU A 34 8.01 -16.62 1.83
N MET A 35 7.65 -15.39 1.46
CA MET A 35 8.53 -14.50 0.71
C MET A 35 9.80 -14.18 1.51
N GLU A 36 9.65 -13.83 2.77
CA GLU A 36 10.76 -13.53 3.66
C GLU A 36 11.68 -14.75 3.87
N ALA A 37 11.08 -15.90 4.21
CA ALA A 37 11.84 -17.12 4.49
C ALA A 37 12.68 -17.61 3.29
N ASN A 38 12.29 -17.24 2.07
CA ASN A 38 12.95 -17.67 0.84
C ASN A 38 13.67 -16.55 0.10
N ASN A 39 13.76 -15.34 0.67
CA ASN A 39 14.31 -14.15 0.02
C ASN A 39 13.69 -13.87 -1.36
N ILE A 40 12.39 -14.13 -1.51
CA ILE A 40 11.63 -13.90 -2.75
C ILE A 40 11.05 -12.49 -2.67
N SER A 41 11.35 -11.68 -3.70
CA SER A 41 10.76 -10.35 -3.86
C SER A 41 9.44 -10.41 -4.63
N ILE A 42 8.64 -9.34 -4.57
CA ILE A 42 7.48 -9.18 -5.48
C ILE A 42 7.92 -9.15 -6.94
N ASP A 43 9.08 -8.57 -7.21
CA ASP A 43 9.65 -8.55 -8.57
C ASP A 43 9.94 -9.97 -9.06
N ASP A 44 10.44 -10.86 -8.21
CA ASP A 44 10.68 -12.26 -8.55
C ASP A 44 9.38 -13.02 -8.83
N LEU A 45 8.29 -12.67 -8.15
CA LEU A 45 6.95 -13.20 -8.43
C LEU A 45 6.42 -12.68 -9.77
N ASN A 46 6.69 -11.42 -10.08
CA ASN A 46 6.28 -10.79 -11.34
C ASN A 46 7.07 -11.33 -12.53
N ILE A 47 8.37 -11.59 -12.39
CA ILE A 47 9.21 -12.10 -13.48
C ILE A 47 8.72 -13.46 -14.01
N SER A 48 8.19 -14.32 -13.16
CA SER A 48 7.63 -15.60 -13.57
C SER A 48 6.31 -15.48 -14.36
N ASN A 49 5.60 -14.36 -14.21
CA ASN A 49 4.27 -14.10 -14.80
C ASN A 49 4.23 -12.95 -15.82
N ILE A 50 5.32 -12.23 -16.00
CA ILE A 50 5.39 -11.00 -16.83
C ILE A 50 5.04 -11.23 -18.32
N LYS A 51 4.98 -12.46 -18.80
CA LYS A 51 4.65 -12.71 -20.22
C LYS A 51 3.16 -12.82 -20.51
N GLU A 52 2.29 -13.00 -19.54
CA GLU A 52 0.87 -13.26 -19.86
C GLU A 52 -0.16 -12.39 -19.14
N GLU A 53 0.12 -11.74 -17.98
CA GLU A 53 -0.96 -11.13 -17.22
C GLU A 53 -0.59 -9.86 -16.42
N LEU A 54 -0.35 -8.77 -17.10
CA LEU A 54 -0.57 -7.46 -16.45
C LEU A 54 -2.07 -7.26 -16.11
N GLY A 55 -2.94 -8.07 -16.66
CA GLY A 55 -4.37 -7.95 -16.50
C GLY A 55 -4.91 -6.61 -17.00
N GLU A 56 -6.20 -6.48 -17.13
CA GLU A 56 -6.83 -5.23 -17.58
C GLU A 56 -6.64 -4.10 -16.58
N VAL A 57 -6.45 -2.88 -17.09
CA VAL A 57 -6.49 -1.67 -16.27
C VAL A 57 -7.89 -1.51 -15.70
N GLY A 58 -7.98 -1.38 -14.40
CA GLY A 58 -9.26 -1.30 -13.71
C GLY A 58 -9.16 -0.58 -12.37
N VAL A 59 -10.21 -0.72 -11.61
CA VAL A 59 -10.38 -0.10 -10.29
C VAL A 59 -10.55 -1.18 -9.23
N SER A 60 -9.88 -0.99 -8.12
CA SER A 60 -10.11 -1.76 -6.90
C SER A 60 -10.21 -0.85 -5.69
N HIS A 61 -10.72 -1.33 -4.57
CA HIS A 61 -10.82 -0.53 -3.35
C HIS A 61 -10.82 -1.38 -2.09
N ILE A 62 -10.25 -0.81 -1.04
CA ILE A 62 -10.21 -1.41 0.28
C ILE A 62 -11.34 -0.81 1.13
N ASP A 63 -12.08 -1.66 1.81
CA ASP A 63 -13.12 -1.25 2.73
C ASP A 63 -12.55 -0.40 3.87
N SER A 64 -13.05 0.82 3.98
CA SER A 64 -12.77 1.70 5.09
C SER A 64 -14.06 2.01 5.81
N LYS A 65 -14.15 1.62 7.07
CA LYS A 65 -15.35 1.87 7.89
C LYS A 65 -15.44 3.29 8.42
N SER A 66 -14.40 4.10 8.24
CA SER A 66 -14.28 5.40 8.87
C SER A 66 -13.59 6.42 7.98
N ARG A 67 -13.50 7.65 8.46
CA ARG A 67 -12.79 8.75 7.83
C ARG A 67 -11.35 8.35 7.49
N ILE A 68 -10.95 8.55 6.24
CA ILE A 68 -9.55 8.41 5.80
C ILE A 68 -8.80 9.67 6.25
N THR A 69 -7.75 9.47 7.03
CA THR A 69 -6.91 10.54 7.57
C THR A 69 -5.88 11.03 6.54
N PHE A 70 -5.23 12.15 6.81
CA PHE A 70 -4.21 12.72 5.92
C PHE A 70 -3.08 11.72 5.63
N TRP A 71 -2.50 11.10 6.66
CA TRP A 71 -1.41 10.15 6.47
C TRP A 71 -1.83 8.88 5.71
N GLU A 72 -3.07 8.42 5.87
CA GLU A 72 -3.60 7.28 5.12
C GLU A 72 -3.71 7.60 3.62
N LYS A 73 -4.10 8.83 3.27
CA LYS A 73 -4.12 9.31 1.88
C LYS A 73 -2.71 9.35 1.28
N GLN A 74 -1.76 9.90 2.04
CA GLN A 74 -0.35 9.97 1.62
C GLN A 74 0.26 8.57 1.47
N LEU A 75 -0.07 7.63 2.36
CA LEU A 75 0.37 6.24 2.24
C LEU A 75 -0.16 5.60 0.96
N GLY A 76 -1.44 5.78 0.65
CA GLY A 76 -2.03 5.29 -0.61
C GLY A 76 -1.31 5.86 -1.83
N TYR A 77 -1.01 7.16 -1.82
CA TYR A 77 -0.25 7.80 -2.90
C TYR A 77 1.16 7.21 -3.07
N VAL A 78 1.90 7.03 -1.98
CA VAL A 78 3.27 6.48 -2.01
C VAL A 78 3.27 5.07 -2.59
N ILE A 79 2.37 4.20 -2.11
CA ILE A 79 2.26 2.82 -2.58
C ILE A 79 1.86 2.77 -4.06
N ALA A 80 0.82 3.51 -4.43
CA ALA A 80 0.33 3.55 -5.81
C ALA A 80 1.42 4.01 -6.78
N THR A 81 2.15 5.07 -6.43
CA THR A 81 3.25 5.59 -7.27
C THR A 81 4.37 4.56 -7.44
N TYR A 82 4.67 3.79 -6.38
CA TYR A 82 5.70 2.77 -6.44
C TYR A 82 5.34 1.59 -7.35
N PHE A 83 4.07 1.20 -7.36
CA PHE A 83 3.55 0.09 -8.17
C PHE A 83 2.81 0.55 -9.46
N ASP A 84 3.23 1.64 -10.09
CA ASP A 84 2.67 2.15 -11.35
C ASP A 84 1.15 2.23 -11.37
N SER A 85 0.58 2.67 -10.26
CA SER A 85 -0.86 2.80 -10.02
C SER A 85 -1.20 4.22 -9.57
N ILE A 86 -2.47 4.53 -9.53
CA ILE A 86 -3.00 5.81 -9.04
C ILE A 86 -3.93 5.53 -7.87
N SER A 87 -3.70 6.21 -6.73
CA SER A 87 -4.61 6.12 -5.58
C SER A 87 -5.68 7.20 -5.64
N PHE A 88 -6.89 6.86 -5.20
CA PHE A 88 -8.01 7.80 -5.12
C PHE A 88 -8.94 7.46 -3.95
N ILE A 89 -9.89 8.35 -3.66
CA ILE A 89 -10.85 8.14 -2.58
C ILE A 89 -12.25 8.07 -3.17
N ILE A 90 -12.94 6.97 -2.90
CA ILE A 90 -14.34 6.81 -3.19
C ILE A 90 -15.13 7.29 -1.97
N THR A 91 -16.10 8.16 -2.19
CA THR A 91 -17.07 8.55 -1.16
C THR A 91 -18.44 8.04 -1.58
N ARG A 92 -19.07 7.21 -0.75
CA ARG A 92 -20.40 6.66 -0.96
C ARG A 92 -21.31 7.02 0.21
N HIS A 93 -22.60 7.07 -0.04
CA HIS A 93 -23.58 7.17 1.04
C HIS A 93 -23.51 5.92 1.93
N HIS A 94 -23.65 6.10 3.23
CA HIS A 94 -23.73 4.97 4.15
C HIS A 94 -25.01 4.17 3.86
N PRO A 95 -24.97 2.83 3.74
CA PRO A 95 -26.13 2.05 3.30
C PRO A 95 -27.32 2.12 4.25
N THR A 96 -27.09 2.33 5.54
CA THR A 96 -28.14 2.27 6.58
C THR A 96 -28.33 3.56 7.37
N ILE A 97 -27.40 4.52 7.29
CA ILE A 97 -27.45 5.76 8.09
C ILE A 97 -27.57 6.96 7.15
N TYR A 98 -28.77 7.56 7.12
CA TYR A 98 -29.05 8.74 6.31
C TYR A 98 -28.11 9.91 6.66
N GLY A 99 -27.63 10.61 5.65
CA GLY A 99 -26.73 11.76 5.81
C GLY A 99 -25.26 11.41 6.15
N ARG A 100 -24.90 10.14 6.32
CA ARG A 100 -23.51 9.73 6.51
C ARG A 100 -22.87 9.24 5.22
N TYR A 101 -21.54 9.42 5.14
CA TYR A 101 -20.71 8.96 4.04
C TYR A 101 -19.68 7.97 4.52
N VAL A 102 -19.40 6.97 3.70
CA VAL A 102 -18.30 6.02 3.87
C VAL A 102 -17.26 6.33 2.81
N ARG A 103 -16.00 6.28 3.19
CA ARG A 103 -14.87 6.53 2.29
C ARG A 103 -14.00 5.29 2.17
N PHE A 104 -13.58 5.02 0.95
CA PHE A 104 -12.73 3.89 0.61
C PHE A 104 -11.46 4.40 -0.06
N MET A 105 -10.32 3.80 0.26
CA MET A 105 -9.12 3.96 -0.52
C MET A 105 -9.22 3.07 -1.75
N GLY A 106 -9.11 3.65 -2.93
CA GLY A 106 -9.12 2.94 -4.20
C GLY A 106 -7.78 3.04 -4.91
N PHE A 107 -7.55 2.08 -5.80
CA PHE A 107 -6.38 2.04 -6.68
C PHE A 107 -6.82 1.81 -8.11
N ILE A 108 -6.20 2.54 -9.04
CA ILE A 108 -6.32 2.38 -10.48
C ILE A 108 -4.99 1.86 -10.99
N GLY A 109 -5.00 0.81 -11.75
CA GLY A 109 -3.81 0.19 -12.32
C GLY A 109 -4.13 -1.15 -12.96
N HIS A 110 -3.10 -1.81 -13.46
CA HIS A 110 -3.22 -3.19 -13.90
C HIS A 110 -3.57 -4.10 -12.72
N GLU A 111 -4.22 -5.23 -12.97
CA GLU A 111 -4.79 -6.08 -11.93
C GLU A 111 -3.77 -6.52 -10.89
N SER A 112 -2.61 -7.01 -11.30
CA SER A 112 -1.53 -7.41 -10.41
C SER A 112 -1.03 -6.26 -9.52
N ASN A 113 -0.88 -5.07 -10.11
CA ASN A 113 -0.43 -3.87 -9.40
C ASN A 113 -1.48 -3.39 -8.39
N ARG A 114 -2.77 -3.42 -8.77
CA ARG A 114 -3.89 -3.05 -7.86
C ARG A 114 -3.95 -3.96 -6.65
N ILE A 115 -3.89 -5.28 -6.86
CA ILE A 115 -3.89 -6.27 -5.78
C ILE A 115 -2.70 -6.03 -4.84
N THR A 116 -1.52 -5.81 -5.40
CA THR A 116 -0.32 -5.48 -4.63
C THR A 116 -0.50 -4.20 -3.80
N CYS A 117 -1.04 -3.14 -4.42
CA CYS A 117 -1.33 -1.90 -3.71
C CYS A 117 -2.30 -2.09 -2.53
N GLU A 118 -3.36 -2.88 -2.70
CA GLU A 118 -4.33 -3.15 -1.64
C GLU A 118 -3.69 -3.87 -0.46
N ILE A 119 -2.96 -4.96 -0.73
CA ILE A 119 -2.30 -5.77 0.29
C ILE A 119 -1.31 -4.91 1.07
N MET A 120 -0.46 -4.15 0.35
CA MET A 120 0.56 -3.31 0.95
C MET A 120 -0.03 -2.18 1.78
N TYR A 121 -1.06 -1.52 1.25
CA TYR A 121 -1.72 -0.45 1.95
C TYR A 121 -2.36 -0.94 3.26
N ASP A 122 -3.10 -2.03 3.22
CA ASP A 122 -3.78 -2.54 4.41
C ASP A 122 -2.77 -3.01 5.48
N TRP A 123 -1.73 -3.73 5.07
CA TRP A 123 -0.67 -4.17 5.98
C TRP A 123 0.08 -2.99 6.60
N LEU A 124 0.60 -2.05 5.80
CA LEU A 124 1.31 -0.88 6.31
C LEU A 124 0.41 -0.01 7.19
N ARG A 125 -0.83 0.22 6.78
CA ARG A 125 -1.80 0.98 7.55
C ARG A 125 -2.01 0.38 8.93
N LYS A 126 -2.24 -0.93 9.02
CA LYS A 126 -2.40 -1.66 10.28
C LYS A 126 -1.14 -1.59 11.13
N THR A 127 0.01 -1.79 10.54
CA THR A 127 1.32 -1.74 11.21
C THR A 127 1.60 -0.36 11.77
N ILE A 128 1.54 0.69 10.96
CA ILE A 128 1.78 2.08 11.39
C ILE A 128 0.81 2.48 12.51
N LYS A 129 -0.47 2.13 12.38
CA LYS A 129 -1.48 2.42 13.38
C LYS A 129 -1.23 1.69 14.70
N ARG A 130 -0.79 0.44 14.65
CA ARG A 130 -0.43 -0.35 15.83
C ARG A 130 0.77 0.26 16.55
N GLU A 131 1.83 0.56 15.83
CA GLU A 131 3.06 1.12 16.42
C GLU A 131 2.83 2.54 16.97
N SER A 132 2.03 3.36 16.29
CA SER A 132 1.66 4.69 16.80
C SER A 132 0.93 4.62 18.16
N ARG A 133 0.06 3.61 18.33
CA ARG A 133 -0.68 3.41 19.59
C ARG A 133 0.18 2.88 20.72
N LYS A 134 1.22 2.07 20.40
CA LYS A 134 2.18 1.60 21.39
C LYS A 134 3.06 2.74 21.93
N LYS A 135 3.46 3.67 21.04
CA LYS A 135 4.41 4.74 21.40
C LYS A 135 3.75 5.97 22.01
N PHE A 136 2.52 6.30 21.62
CA PHE A 136 1.86 7.55 22.01
C PHE A 136 0.42 7.32 22.45
N SER A 137 0.05 7.87 23.60
CA SER A 137 -1.32 7.86 24.12
C SER A 137 -2.18 8.95 23.48
N ASP A 138 -1.58 10.11 23.18
CA ASP A 138 -2.28 11.25 22.60
C ASP A 138 -2.58 11.06 21.10
N TYR A 139 -3.76 11.52 20.66
CA TYR A 139 -4.20 11.38 19.28
C TYR A 139 -3.37 12.22 18.31
N ALA A 140 -3.05 13.48 18.67
CA ALA A 140 -2.28 14.38 17.79
C ALA A 140 -0.86 13.86 17.59
N GLN A 141 -0.22 13.36 18.65
CA GLN A 141 1.10 12.74 18.58
C GLN A 141 1.08 11.49 17.70
N ARG A 142 0.04 10.63 17.81
CA ARG A 142 -0.14 9.48 16.92
C ARG A 142 -0.27 9.87 15.45
N GLN A 143 -1.04 10.94 15.16
CA GLN A 143 -1.16 11.43 13.79
C GLN A 143 0.18 11.94 13.24
N SER A 144 0.91 12.72 14.05
CA SER A 144 2.25 13.23 13.70
C SER A 144 3.23 12.10 13.43
N PHE A 145 3.25 11.07 14.26
CA PHE A 145 4.06 9.87 14.08
C PHE A 145 3.73 9.18 12.75
N CYS A 146 2.44 8.93 12.46
CA CYS A 146 2.01 8.29 11.22
C CYS A 146 2.43 9.11 9.98
N VAL A 147 2.32 10.44 10.03
CA VAL A 147 2.79 11.33 8.96
C VAL A 147 4.30 11.19 8.78
N GLY A 148 5.07 11.16 9.88
CA GLY A 148 6.53 10.99 9.83
C GLY A 148 6.95 9.68 9.17
N VAL A 149 6.28 8.56 9.51
CA VAL A 149 6.53 7.26 8.86
C VAL A 149 6.30 7.35 7.36
N VAL A 150 5.14 7.87 6.94
CA VAL A 150 4.79 7.96 5.51
C VAL A 150 5.71 8.91 4.76
N GLN A 151 6.13 10.01 5.40
CA GLN A 151 7.08 10.94 4.80
C GLN A 151 8.44 10.26 4.53
N SER A 152 8.94 9.45 5.48
CA SER A 152 10.18 8.70 5.28
C SER A 152 10.06 7.67 4.16
N LEU A 153 8.93 6.93 4.12
CA LEU A 153 8.63 6.02 3.02
C LEU A 153 8.62 6.75 1.68
N LYS A 154 7.95 7.90 1.60
CA LYS A 154 7.88 8.73 0.41
C LYS A 154 9.27 9.15 -0.08
N GLU A 155 10.11 9.67 0.82
CA GLU A 155 11.48 10.10 0.49
C GLU A 155 12.33 8.95 -0.06
N LYS A 156 12.19 7.75 0.52
CA LYS A 156 12.90 6.55 0.10
C LYS A 156 12.45 6.07 -1.29
N TYR A 157 11.16 5.87 -1.47
CA TYR A 157 10.63 5.22 -2.68
C TYR A 157 10.56 6.11 -3.90
N LEU A 158 10.36 7.42 -3.73
CA LEU A 158 10.48 8.34 -4.86
C LEU A 158 11.91 8.39 -5.39
N LYS A 159 12.91 8.26 -4.51
CA LYS A 159 14.33 8.16 -4.94
C LYS A 159 14.61 6.86 -5.69
N GLU A 160 14.12 5.74 -5.18
CA GLU A 160 14.27 4.43 -5.83
C GLU A 160 13.61 4.45 -7.22
N LYS A 161 12.38 4.91 -7.34
CA LYS A 161 11.64 4.99 -8.59
C LYS A 161 12.29 5.93 -9.62
N GLN A 162 12.85 7.05 -9.19
CA GLN A 162 13.59 7.94 -10.08
C GLN A 162 14.84 7.28 -10.70
N ASN A 163 15.46 6.36 -9.96
CA ASN A 163 16.60 5.59 -10.46
C ASN A 163 16.17 4.45 -11.42
N GLU A 164 14.99 3.90 -11.25
CA GLU A 164 14.43 2.81 -12.08
C GLU A 164 13.77 3.32 -13.38
N ASN A 165 13.23 4.53 -13.40
CA ASN A 165 12.48 5.13 -14.54
C ASN A 165 13.32 5.37 -15.83
N LYS A 166 14.47 4.73 -15.97
CA LYS A 166 15.23 4.69 -17.24
C LYS A 166 14.73 3.63 -18.22
N ASN A 167 13.73 2.83 -17.86
CA ASN A 167 13.19 1.78 -18.72
C ASN A 167 11.89 2.26 -19.42
N GLU A 168 11.93 2.32 -20.76
CA GLU A 168 10.81 2.73 -21.62
C GLU A 168 9.51 1.95 -21.38
N LYS A 169 9.59 0.66 -20.98
CA LYS A 169 8.41 -0.19 -20.71
C LYS A 169 7.57 0.28 -19.53
N GLY A 170 8.18 0.79 -18.46
CA GLY A 170 7.44 1.32 -17.30
C GLY A 170 6.67 2.59 -17.62
N LEU A 171 7.15 3.41 -18.54
CA LEU A 171 6.48 4.63 -18.98
C LEU A 171 5.18 4.33 -19.75
N VAL A 172 5.19 3.32 -20.63
CA VAL A 172 4.01 2.94 -21.43
C VAL A 172 2.89 2.42 -20.52
N ILE A 173 3.20 1.55 -19.58
CA ILE A 173 2.23 1.00 -18.61
C ILE A 173 1.57 2.10 -17.79
N TYR A 174 2.35 3.07 -17.33
CA TYR A 174 1.83 4.16 -16.50
C TYR A 174 0.97 5.14 -17.32
N ASP A 175 1.25 5.32 -18.60
CA ASP A 175 0.44 6.17 -19.47
C ASP A 175 -0.94 5.58 -19.75
N GLU A 176 -1.08 4.27 -19.90
CA GLU A 176 -2.37 3.58 -19.98
C GLU A 176 -3.21 3.80 -18.72
N VAL A 177 -2.60 3.65 -17.54
CA VAL A 177 -3.25 3.88 -16.25
C VAL A 177 -3.71 5.34 -16.11
N LYS A 178 -2.90 6.30 -16.55
CA LYS A 178 -3.26 7.73 -16.56
C LYS A 178 -4.44 8.02 -17.49
N GLN A 179 -4.44 7.45 -18.70
CA GLN A 179 -5.55 7.63 -19.65
C GLN A 179 -6.86 7.08 -19.06
N PHE A 180 -6.81 5.90 -18.45
CA PHE A 180 -7.97 5.34 -17.76
C PHE A 180 -8.47 6.26 -16.62
N ALA A 181 -7.57 6.77 -15.78
CA ALA A 181 -7.89 7.66 -14.68
C ALA A 181 -8.50 8.99 -15.15
N ASN A 182 -8.00 9.56 -16.24
CA ASN A 182 -8.53 10.79 -16.82
C ASN A 182 -10.00 10.65 -17.25
N ASN A 183 -10.39 9.47 -17.76
CA ASN A 183 -11.75 9.18 -18.14
C ASN A 183 -12.72 9.10 -16.95
N MET A 184 -12.20 8.93 -15.72
CA MET A 184 -13.04 8.83 -14.51
C MET A 184 -13.44 10.18 -13.92
N HIS A 185 -13.03 11.31 -14.48
CA HIS A 185 -13.40 12.67 -14.03
C HIS A 185 -13.18 12.89 -12.52
N MET A 186 -12.04 12.44 -12.00
CA MET A 186 -11.69 12.55 -10.58
C MET A 186 -11.43 14.01 -10.20
N LYS A 187 -11.85 14.38 -8.96
CA LYS A 187 -11.54 15.69 -8.38
C LYS A 187 -10.23 15.62 -7.59
N ASN A 188 -9.43 16.66 -7.69
CA ASN A 188 -8.22 16.79 -6.85
C ASN A 188 -8.62 16.96 -5.37
N ASP A 189 -7.99 16.20 -4.50
CA ASP A 189 -8.18 16.30 -3.04
C ASP A 189 -7.07 17.17 -2.43
N ASN A 190 -7.42 18.39 -2.03
CA ASN A 190 -6.53 19.33 -1.36
C ASN A 190 -6.53 19.07 0.16
N ALA A 191 -6.17 17.87 0.59
CA ALA A 191 -6.10 17.53 2.00
C ALA A 191 -5.01 18.35 2.71
N LYS A 192 -5.42 19.13 3.73
CA LYS A 192 -4.48 19.90 4.55
C LYS A 192 -3.71 18.96 5.50
N CYS A 193 -2.38 19.16 5.55
CA CYS A 193 -1.56 18.52 6.55
C CYS A 193 -1.96 19.01 7.96
N PRO A 194 -2.16 18.11 8.92
CA PRO A 194 -2.39 18.54 10.32
C PRO A 194 -1.14 19.19 10.93
N ALA A 195 -1.31 19.93 12.02
CA ALA A 195 -0.17 20.39 12.81
C ALA A 195 0.65 19.18 13.31
N LEU A 196 1.97 19.26 13.16
CA LEU A 196 2.87 18.15 13.48
C LEU A 196 3.69 18.48 14.74
N GLY A 197 3.69 17.57 15.71
CA GLY A 197 4.61 17.60 16.85
C GLY A 197 5.99 17.07 16.40
N SER A 198 7.05 17.84 16.62
CA SER A 198 8.40 17.54 16.14
C SER A 198 8.94 16.20 16.64
N GLU A 199 8.78 15.89 17.92
CA GLU A 199 9.28 14.65 18.53
C GLU A 199 8.60 13.41 17.92
N SER A 200 7.27 13.38 17.93
CA SER A 200 6.50 12.23 17.40
C SER A 200 6.67 12.07 15.89
N PHE A 201 6.80 13.18 15.15
CA PHE A 201 7.11 13.14 13.72
C PHE A 201 8.49 12.53 13.43
N ASN A 202 9.53 12.95 14.18
CA ASN A 202 10.87 12.40 14.00
C ASN A 202 10.96 10.92 14.41
N ALA A 203 10.28 10.51 15.48
CA ALA A 203 10.14 9.11 15.84
C ALA A 203 9.47 8.29 14.72
N GLY A 204 8.48 8.87 14.03
CA GLY A 204 7.86 8.29 12.85
C GLY A 204 8.82 8.17 11.67
N LYS A 205 9.60 9.22 11.39
CA LYS A 205 10.62 9.17 10.31
C LYS A 205 11.65 8.08 10.56
N ALA A 206 12.13 7.91 11.78
CA ALA A 206 13.06 6.85 12.15
C ALA A 206 12.48 5.47 11.86
N MET A 207 11.24 5.19 12.29
CA MET A 207 10.56 3.94 11.95
C MET A 207 10.40 3.75 10.44
N GLY A 208 10.00 4.80 9.72
CA GLY A 208 9.79 4.72 8.27
C GLY A 208 11.05 4.41 7.49
N SER A 209 12.24 4.85 7.96
CA SER A 209 13.52 4.53 7.34
C SER A 209 13.90 3.05 7.46
N GLU A 210 13.42 2.38 8.50
CA GLU A 210 13.64 0.94 8.73
C GLU A 210 12.67 0.07 7.89
N LEU A 211 11.51 0.61 7.51
CA LEU A 211 10.54 -0.11 6.69
C LEU A 211 11.03 -0.21 5.24
N SER A 212 10.78 -1.37 4.62
CA SER A 212 11.05 -1.59 3.19
C SER A 212 9.80 -2.07 2.48
N LEU A 213 9.50 -1.52 1.29
CA LEU A 213 8.54 -2.07 0.32
C LEU A 213 9.25 -3.02 -0.65
N ASN A 214 10.57 -2.99 -0.64
CA ASN A 214 11.40 -3.70 -1.58
C ASN A 214 11.81 -5.06 -1.05
N LYS A 215 12.08 -5.98 -1.95
CA LYS A 215 12.76 -7.31 -1.95
C LYS A 215 12.69 -8.17 -0.68
N GLN A 216 12.65 -7.54 0.42
CA GLN A 216 12.45 -8.11 1.73
C GLN A 216 11.37 -7.24 2.34
N PHE A 217 10.11 -7.63 2.22
CA PHE A 217 9.10 -7.06 3.10
C PHE A 217 9.60 -7.28 4.50
N GLY A 218 10.47 -6.35 4.95
CA GLY A 218 11.29 -6.49 6.13
C GLY A 218 10.46 -6.64 7.39
N LEU A 219 9.90 -7.80 7.59
CA LEU A 219 9.46 -8.24 8.90
C LEU A 219 10.64 -8.24 9.89
N LYS A 220 11.89 -8.28 9.42
CA LYS A 220 13.09 -8.01 10.23
C LYS A 220 13.17 -6.59 10.77
N ALA A 221 12.57 -5.60 10.11
CA ALA A 221 12.60 -4.21 10.58
C ALA A 221 11.59 -3.93 11.69
N ILE A 222 10.60 -4.78 11.88
CA ILE A 222 9.66 -4.67 12.97
C ILE A 222 9.99 -5.80 13.92
N GLY A 223 11.00 -5.57 14.80
CA GLY A 223 11.49 -6.54 15.75
C GLY A 223 10.38 -7.36 16.42
N TYR A 224 10.00 -8.46 15.82
CA TYR A 224 9.44 -9.59 16.52
C TYR A 224 10.62 -10.29 17.19
N GLN A 225 11.12 -9.72 18.28
CA GLN A 225 11.75 -10.53 19.30
C GLN A 225 10.67 -11.42 19.88
N GLN A 226 10.93 -12.71 19.82
CA GLN A 226 10.17 -13.80 20.40
C GLN A 226 9.80 -13.57 21.85
#